data_4ef3eccbeeb76d8afa53725a3a0e727d
#
_entry.id   4ef3eccbeeb76d8afa53725a3a0e727d
#
_cell.length_a   1.000
_cell.length_b   1.000
_cell.length_c   1.000
_cell.angle_alpha   90.00
_cell.angle_beta   90.00
_cell.angle_gamma   90.00
#
_symmetry.space_group_name_H-M   'P 1'
#
loop_
_entity.id
_entity.type
_entity.pdbx_description
1 polymer ?
#
loop_
_entity_poly.entity_id
_entity_poly.type
_entity_poly.pdbx_seq_one_letter_code
_entity_poly.pdbx_strand_id
1 'polypeptide(L)'
;MYTHKAADAVSWYQPHADSSLALIRQTGITADAAVIDVGGGASTLVDDLLAARHSDLTVLDISAAALDVARHRLGDAASAVHWLEADITQVEFPEHRFTLWHDRAVFHFLTDAADRARYLKAVGRAVKPGGFVIVGTFAEDGPEQCSGLPVRRYSADTLHDEFGAQFELLGKAEENHHTPFGTVQKFLYCYCRKLG
;
A
#
# COMPACT_ATOMS: atom_id res chain seq x y z
N MET A 1 4.97 17.55 5.47
CA MET A 1 6.00 16.59 5.93
C MET A 1 7.14 16.43 4.94
N TYR A 2 6.90 16.44 3.64
CA TYR A 2 7.90 16.21 2.59
C TYR A 2 8.74 17.44 2.17
N THR A 3 8.44 18.63 2.65
CA THR A 3 9.10 19.87 2.20
C THR A 3 10.51 20.11 2.76
N HIS A 4 11.01 19.29 3.72
CA HIS A 4 12.30 19.54 4.39
C HIS A 4 13.09 18.28 4.83
N LYS A 5 12.66 17.05 4.49
CA LYS A 5 13.41 15.83 4.86
C LYS A 5 13.83 15.08 3.61
N ALA A 6 15.06 14.59 3.58
CA ALA A 6 15.52 13.63 2.58
C ALA A 6 14.63 12.36 2.62
N ALA A 7 14.43 11.71 1.48
CA ALA A 7 13.53 10.55 1.39
C ALA A 7 13.93 9.39 2.32
N ASP A 8 15.21 9.26 2.63
CA ASP A 8 15.79 8.27 3.54
C ASP A 8 15.73 8.67 5.03
N ALA A 9 15.20 9.86 5.33
CA ALA A 9 15.07 10.39 6.70
C ALA A 9 13.64 10.28 7.26
N VAL A 10 12.83 9.37 6.74
CA VAL A 10 11.48 9.10 7.24
C VAL A 10 11.40 7.69 7.85
N SER A 11 10.57 7.53 8.89
CA SER A 11 10.53 6.28 9.67
C SER A 11 10.06 5.04 8.89
N TRP A 12 9.36 5.22 7.80
CA TRP A 12 8.83 4.13 6.97
C TRP A 12 9.73 3.79 5.77
N TYR A 13 10.83 4.52 5.56
CA TYR A 13 11.74 4.29 4.44
C TYR A 13 12.35 2.90 4.46
N GLN A 14 12.38 2.27 3.28
CA GLN A 14 13.08 1.02 3.00
C GLN A 14 13.81 1.17 1.65
N PRO A 15 15.05 0.67 1.51
CA PRO A 15 15.72 0.61 0.21
C PRO A 15 14.96 -0.26 -0.79
N HIS A 16 14.38 -1.36 -0.31
CA HIS A 16 13.49 -2.28 -1.03
C HIS A 16 12.35 -2.67 -0.12
N ALA A 17 11.13 -2.74 -0.66
CA ALA A 17 9.93 -3.16 0.07
C ALA A 17 9.81 -4.71 0.08
N ASP A 18 10.79 -5.40 0.68
CA ASP A 18 10.99 -6.85 0.55
C ASP A 18 9.75 -7.67 0.94
N SER A 19 9.08 -7.32 2.05
CA SER A 19 7.86 -8.01 2.48
C SER A 19 6.73 -7.85 1.47
N SER A 20 6.51 -6.63 0.97
CA SER A 20 5.54 -6.35 -0.09
C SER A 20 5.87 -7.10 -1.37
N LEU A 21 7.13 -7.08 -1.81
CA LEU A 21 7.58 -7.79 -3.01
C LEU A 21 7.41 -9.30 -2.89
N ALA A 22 7.70 -9.87 -1.72
CA ALA A 22 7.51 -11.30 -1.47
C ALA A 22 6.04 -11.70 -1.61
N LEU A 23 5.12 -10.90 -1.04
CA LEU A 23 3.69 -11.14 -1.14
C LEU A 23 3.17 -10.94 -2.58
N ILE A 24 3.64 -9.91 -3.29
CA ILE A 24 3.30 -9.67 -4.70
C ILE A 24 3.72 -10.86 -5.56
N ARG A 25 4.92 -11.42 -5.37
CA ARG A 25 5.37 -12.63 -6.09
C ARG A 25 4.48 -13.84 -5.81
N GLN A 26 3.98 -13.99 -4.57
CA GLN A 26 3.07 -15.09 -4.21
C GLN A 26 1.72 -15.01 -4.94
N THR A 27 1.28 -13.82 -5.38
CA THR A 27 0.06 -13.69 -6.18
C THR A 27 0.17 -14.37 -7.55
N GLY A 28 1.38 -14.50 -8.09
CA GLY A 28 1.61 -15.02 -9.43
C GLY A 28 1.07 -14.13 -10.56
N ILE A 29 0.80 -12.84 -10.28
CA ILE A 29 0.36 -11.90 -11.33
C ILE A 29 1.42 -11.74 -12.42
N THR A 30 0.97 -11.55 -13.64
CA THR A 30 1.83 -11.28 -14.80
C THR A 30 2.35 -9.84 -14.78
N ALA A 31 3.40 -9.57 -15.55
CA ALA A 31 4.02 -8.24 -15.61
C ALA A 31 3.12 -7.16 -16.23
N ASP A 32 2.12 -7.56 -17.01
CA ASP A 32 1.10 -6.68 -17.60
C ASP A 32 -0.16 -6.51 -16.72
N ALA A 33 -0.19 -7.17 -15.57
CA ALA A 33 -1.30 -7.01 -14.63
C ALA A 33 -1.35 -5.60 -14.07
N ALA A 34 -2.57 -5.05 -14.00
CA ALA A 34 -2.79 -3.72 -13.43
C ALA A 34 -2.60 -3.73 -11.91
N VAL A 35 -1.66 -2.95 -11.43
CA VAL A 35 -1.30 -2.80 -10.01
C VAL A 35 -1.55 -1.38 -9.55
N ILE A 36 -2.12 -1.22 -8.36
CA ILE A 36 -2.16 0.06 -7.64
C ILE A 36 -1.38 -0.05 -6.34
N ASP A 37 -0.51 0.93 -6.08
CA ASP A 37 0.17 1.15 -4.80
C ASP A 37 -0.43 2.39 -4.12
N VAL A 38 -1.22 2.16 -3.07
CA VAL A 38 -1.94 3.21 -2.33
C VAL A 38 -1.06 3.73 -1.21
N GLY A 39 -0.87 5.06 -1.19
CA GLY A 39 0.09 5.72 -0.30
C GLY A 39 1.53 5.46 -0.73
N GLY A 40 1.73 5.09 -2.00
CA GLY A 40 3.04 4.76 -2.53
C GLY A 40 4.02 5.93 -2.60
N GLY A 41 3.52 7.18 -2.60
CA GLY A 41 4.27 8.43 -2.51
C GLY A 41 5.75 8.34 -2.79
N ALA A 42 6.58 8.52 -1.74
CA ALA A 42 8.03 8.40 -1.85
C ALA A 42 8.58 6.98 -1.65
N SER A 43 7.70 5.95 -1.58
CA SER A 43 8.09 4.53 -1.49
C SER A 43 8.95 4.09 -2.68
N THR A 44 9.82 3.10 -2.44
CA THR A 44 10.68 2.47 -3.45
C THR A 44 10.03 1.26 -4.13
N LEU A 45 8.81 0.87 -3.72
CA LEU A 45 8.13 -0.29 -4.30
C LEU A 45 7.93 -0.14 -5.81
N VAL A 46 7.58 1.04 -6.28
CA VAL A 46 7.39 1.31 -7.71
C VAL A 46 8.68 1.12 -8.51
N ASP A 47 9.84 1.43 -7.92
CA ASP A 47 11.16 1.21 -8.55
C ASP A 47 11.40 -0.29 -8.78
N ASP A 48 11.14 -1.11 -7.74
CA ASP A 48 11.30 -2.56 -7.79
C ASP A 48 10.32 -3.21 -8.77
N LEU A 49 9.08 -2.73 -8.84
CA LEU A 49 8.07 -3.22 -9.78
C LEU A 49 8.44 -2.90 -11.23
N LEU A 50 8.95 -1.69 -11.50
CA LEU A 50 9.46 -1.33 -12.82
C LEU A 50 10.68 -2.19 -13.20
N ALA A 51 11.62 -2.41 -12.27
CA ALA A 51 12.76 -3.30 -12.49
C ALA A 51 12.33 -4.75 -12.78
N ALA A 52 11.22 -5.21 -12.17
CA ALA A 52 10.59 -6.48 -12.46
C ALA A 52 9.72 -6.47 -13.73
N ARG A 53 9.73 -5.37 -14.50
CA ARG A 53 9.03 -5.17 -15.78
C ARG A 53 7.51 -5.13 -15.68
N HIS A 54 6.96 -4.78 -14.52
CA HIS A 54 5.54 -4.45 -14.46
C HIS A 54 5.26 -3.20 -15.29
N SER A 55 4.21 -3.22 -16.13
CA SER A 55 3.95 -2.20 -17.15
C SER A 55 2.65 -1.42 -16.95
N ASP A 56 1.76 -1.85 -16.08
CA ASP A 56 0.51 -1.15 -15.75
C ASP A 56 0.48 -0.82 -14.25
N LEU A 57 1.24 0.21 -13.88
CA LEU A 57 1.43 0.65 -12.50
C LEU A 57 0.71 1.97 -12.25
N THR A 58 -0.05 2.02 -11.17
CA THR A 58 -0.63 3.25 -10.62
C THR A 58 -0.09 3.46 -9.22
N VAL A 59 0.42 4.65 -8.94
CA VAL A 59 0.81 5.09 -7.59
C VAL A 59 -0.12 6.21 -7.16
N LEU A 60 -0.83 5.99 -6.07
CA LEU A 60 -1.72 6.98 -5.46
C LEU A 60 -1.12 7.48 -4.15
N ASP A 61 -1.14 8.78 -3.96
CA ASP A 61 -0.86 9.41 -2.67
C ASP A 61 -1.67 10.70 -2.52
N ILE A 62 -1.99 11.08 -1.29
CA ILE A 62 -2.65 12.36 -0.99
C ILE A 62 -1.68 13.54 -1.12
N SER A 63 -0.39 13.27 -1.15
CA SER A 63 0.69 14.28 -1.18
C SER A 63 1.36 14.35 -2.55
N ALA A 64 1.08 15.41 -3.32
CA ALA A 64 1.80 15.72 -4.54
C ALA A 64 3.33 15.72 -4.33
N ALA A 65 3.79 16.31 -3.21
CA ALA A 65 5.22 16.37 -2.90
C ALA A 65 5.84 14.97 -2.70
N ALA A 66 5.09 14.00 -2.16
CA ALA A 66 5.56 12.63 -2.03
C ALA A 66 5.68 11.94 -3.40
N LEU A 67 4.68 12.12 -4.26
CA LEU A 67 4.72 11.62 -5.65
C LEU A 67 5.88 12.23 -6.43
N ASP A 68 6.15 13.52 -6.26
CA ASP A 68 7.26 14.20 -6.93
C ASP A 68 8.62 13.66 -6.50
N VAL A 69 8.80 13.25 -5.24
CA VAL A 69 10.03 12.58 -4.78
C VAL A 69 10.28 11.30 -5.60
N ALA A 70 9.27 10.44 -5.76
CA ALA A 70 9.42 9.22 -6.55
C ALA A 70 9.63 9.51 -8.03
N ARG A 71 8.89 10.46 -8.61
CA ARG A 71 9.06 10.88 -10.01
C ARG A 71 10.48 11.35 -10.30
N HIS A 72 11.04 12.21 -9.43
CA HIS A 72 12.41 12.71 -9.59
C HIS A 72 13.45 11.58 -9.46
N ARG A 73 13.25 10.65 -8.52
CA ARG A 73 14.13 9.50 -8.33
C ARG A 73 14.15 8.58 -9.56
N LEU A 74 12.99 8.34 -10.16
CA LEU A 74 12.83 7.47 -11.33
C LEU A 74 13.30 8.13 -12.65
N GLY A 75 13.37 9.46 -12.71
CA GLY A 75 13.72 10.16 -13.95
C GLY A 75 12.79 9.79 -15.11
N ASP A 76 13.35 9.43 -16.25
CA ASP A 76 12.58 9.08 -17.45
C ASP A 76 11.64 7.88 -17.26
N ALA A 77 11.99 6.94 -16.36
CA ALA A 77 11.16 5.78 -16.06
C ALA A 77 9.83 6.16 -15.39
N ALA A 78 9.72 7.35 -14.79
CA ALA A 78 8.47 7.85 -14.19
C ALA A 78 7.33 7.98 -15.22
N SER A 79 7.65 8.12 -16.51
CA SER A 79 6.65 8.19 -17.59
C SER A 79 5.87 6.88 -17.80
N ALA A 80 6.38 5.76 -17.30
CA ALA A 80 5.74 4.44 -17.36
C ALA A 80 4.73 4.20 -16.23
N VAL A 81 4.54 5.17 -15.31
CA VAL A 81 3.70 5.03 -14.12
C VAL A 81 2.54 6.05 -14.18
N HIS A 82 1.35 5.60 -13.81
CA HIS A 82 0.19 6.46 -13.61
C HIS A 82 0.23 7.04 -12.19
N TRP A 83 0.50 8.34 -12.10
CA TRP A 83 0.57 9.05 -10.82
C TRP A 83 -0.79 9.69 -10.52
N LEU A 84 -1.33 9.41 -9.33
CA LEU A 84 -2.64 9.91 -8.92
C LEU A 84 -2.53 10.61 -7.56
N GLU A 85 -2.64 11.94 -7.58
CA GLU A 85 -2.81 12.73 -6.36
C GLU A 85 -4.29 12.70 -5.96
N ALA A 86 -4.62 11.94 -4.92
CA ALA A 86 -6.01 11.80 -4.47
C ALA A 86 -6.10 11.32 -3.02
N ASP A 87 -7.21 11.66 -2.37
CA ASP A 87 -7.65 11.03 -1.13
C ASP A 87 -8.35 9.70 -1.44
N ILE A 88 -7.78 8.59 -0.96
CA ILE A 88 -8.30 7.24 -1.19
C ILE A 88 -9.73 7.05 -0.68
N THR A 89 -10.17 7.86 0.27
CA THR A 89 -11.54 7.81 0.80
C THR A 89 -12.56 8.54 -0.07
N GLN A 90 -12.10 9.27 -1.11
CA GLN A 90 -12.95 10.10 -1.96
C GLN A 90 -12.82 9.78 -3.45
N VAL A 91 -11.75 9.07 -3.86
CA VAL A 91 -11.50 8.74 -5.26
C VAL A 91 -12.43 7.65 -5.75
N GLU A 92 -12.94 7.82 -6.95
CA GLU A 92 -13.71 6.80 -7.66
C GLU A 92 -12.87 6.17 -8.76
N PHE A 93 -12.70 4.85 -8.68
CA PHE A 93 -12.03 4.07 -9.72
C PHE A 93 -13.07 3.43 -10.66
N PRO A 94 -12.67 3.17 -11.91
CA PRO A 94 -13.44 2.25 -12.77
C PRO A 94 -13.60 0.88 -12.09
N GLU A 95 -14.72 0.23 -12.34
CA GLU A 95 -14.93 -1.13 -11.84
C GLU A 95 -13.92 -2.11 -12.42
N HIS A 96 -13.44 -3.01 -11.56
CA HIS A 96 -12.53 -4.10 -11.95
C HIS A 96 -11.28 -3.61 -12.70
N ARG A 97 -10.74 -2.44 -12.30
CA ARG A 97 -9.55 -1.86 -12.95
C ARG A 97 -8.28 -2.60 -12.59
N PHE A 98 -8.12 -3.00 -11.31
CA PHE A 98 -6.87 -3.52 -10.80
C PHE A 98 -6.91 -5.03 -10.56
N THR A 99 -5.81 -5.70 -10.91
CA THR A 99 -5.56 -7.10 -10.57
C THR A 99 -4.94 -7.23 -9.19
N LEU A 100 -4.14 -6.23 -8.78
CA LEU A 100 -3.54 -6.16 -7.46
C LEU A 100 -3.73 -4.76 -6.86
N TRP A 101 -4.21 -4.74 -5.63
CA TRP A 101 -4.23 -3.59 -4.74
C TRP A 101 -3.20 -3.79 -3.64
N HIS A 102 -2.26 -2.87 -3.54
CA HIS A 102 -1.25 -2.85 -2.48
C HIS A 102 -1.43 -1.59 -1.63
N ASP A 103 -1.32 -1.74 -0.33
CA ASP A 103 -1.33 -0.66 0.67
C ASP A 103 -0.35 -1.03 1.78
N ARG A 104 0.63 -0.17 2.02
CA ARG A 104 1.48 -0.27 3.20
C ARG A 104 1.42 1.03 3.98
N ALA A 105 0.79 0.98 5.17
CA ALA A 105 0.71 2.10 6.09
C ALA A 105 -0.22 3.26 5.66
N VAL A 106 -1.32 2.98 4.90
CA VAL A 106 -2.39 3.95 4.67
C VAL A 106 -3.65 3.56 5.43
N PHE A 107 -4.11 2.31 5.30
CA PHE A 107 -5.35 1.85 5.94
C PHE A 107 -5.35 2.08 7.45
N HIS A 108 -4.20 1.98 8.11
CA HIS A 108 -4.11 2.18 9.55
C HIS A 108 -4.35 3.63 10.00
N PHE A 109 -4.22 4.63 9.11
CA PHE A 109 -4.58 6.02 9.41
C PHE A 109 -6.10 6.27 9.43
N LEU A 110 -6.88 5.36 8.84
CA LEU A 110 -8.33 5.48 8.79
C LEU A 110 -8.95 5.06 10.13
N THR A 111 -8.79 5.92 11.14
CA THR A 111 -9.29 5.67 12.51
C THR A 111 -10.80 5.81 12.60
N ASP A 112 -11.43 6.59 11.71
CA ASP A 112 -12.89 6.71 11.60
C ASP A 112 -13.50 5.56 10.79
N ALA A 113 -14.61 5.00 11.28
CA ALA A 113 -15.27 3.87 10.63
C ALA A 113 -15.87 4.23 9.25
N ALA A 114 -16.31 5.48 9.06
CA ALA A 114 -16.86 5.93 7.78
C ALA A 114 -15.75 6.04 6.72
N ASP A 115 -14.53 6.45 7.10
CA ASP A 115 -13.38 6.48 6.19
C ASP A 115 -12.97 5.06 5.78
N ARG A 116 -12.92 4.12 6.73
CA ARG A 116 -12.67 2.71 6.41
C ARG A 116 -13.71 2.15 5.46
N ALA A 117 -14.99 2.44 5.70
CA ALA A 117 -16.07 1.98 4.82
C ALA A 117 -15.93 2.54 3.39
N ARG A 118 -15.51 3.80 3.23
CA ARG A 118 -15.24 4.42 1.93
C ARG A 118 -14.06 3.75 1.22
N TYR A 119 -12.96 3.52 1.95
CA TYR A 119 -11.81 2.80 1.45
C TYR A 119 -12.19 1.38 0.97
N LEU A 120 -12.89 0.62 1.80
CA LEU A 120 -13.31 -0.75 1.48
C LEU A 120 -14.26 -0.80 0.29
N LYS A 121 -15.14 0.21 0.13
CA LYS A 121 -15.97 0.37 -1.06
C LYS A 121 -15.11 0.60 -2.31
N ALA A 122 -14.08 1.44 -2.22
CA ALA A 122 -13.16 1.67 -3.34
C ALA A 122 -12.41 0.39 -3.75
N VAL A 123 -11.86 -0.36 -2.77
CA VAL A 123 -11.20 -1.66 -2.99
C VAL A 123 -12.17 -2.65 -3.64
N GLY A 124 -13.36 -2.82 -3.04
CA GLY A 124 -14.37 -3.76 -3.52
C GLY A 124 -14.83 -3.46 -4.95
N ARG A 125 -14.90 -2.19 -5.34
CA ARG A 125 -15.25 -1.78 -6.71
C ARG A 125 -14.08 -1.97 -7.68
N ALA A 126 -12.89 -1.51 -7.29
CA ALA A 126 -11.75 -1.35 -8.20
C ALA A 126 -10.99 -2.64 -8.48
N VAL A 127 -10.95 -3.58 -7.51
CA VAL A 127 -10.26 -4.86 -7.68
C VAL A 127 -11.14 -5.81 -8.49
N LYS A 128 -10.54 -6.51 -9.45
CA LYS A 128 -11.21 -7.53 -10.27
C LYS A 128 -11.66 -8.73 -9.42
N PRO A 129 -12.75 -9.43 -9.77
CA PRO A 129 -12.99 -10.78 -9.27
C PRO A 129 -11.75 -11.67 -9.50
N GLY A 130 -11.33 -12.41 -8.48
CA GLY A 130 -10.09 -13.19 -8.50
C GLY A 130 -8.79 -12.38 -8.32
N GLY A 131 -8.88 -11.05 -8.27
CA GLY A 131 -7.75 -10.17 -8.01
C GLY A 131 -7.34 -10.16 -6.53
N PHE A 132 -6.22 -9.56 -6.23
CA PHE A 132 -5.55 -9.63 -4.94
C PHE A 132 -5.52 -8.29 -4.21
N VAL A 133 -5.53 -8.38 -2.88
CA VAL A 133 -5.36 -7.23 -1.98
C VAL A 133 -4.28 -7.58 -0.97
N ILE A 134 -3.27 -6.73 -0.86
CA ILE A 134 -2.21 -6.81 0.13
C ILE A 134 -2.27 -5.54 0.96
N VAL A 135 -2.54 -5.67 2.26
CA VAL A 135 -2.61 -4.53 3.17
C VAL A 135 -1.68 -4.75 4.34
N GLY A 136 -0.75 -3.80 4.53
CA GLY A 136 0.19 -3.75 5.64
C GLY A 136 -0.16 -2.64 6.63
N THR A 137 -0.37 -2.99 7.89
CA THR A 137 -0.67 -2.08 9.00
C THR A 137 0.29 -2.28 10.16
N PHE A 138 0.29 -1.39 11.15
CA PHE A 138 0.96 -1.74 12.41
C PHE A 138 0.22 -2.89 13.10
N ALA A 139 1.02 -3.83 13.63
CA ALA A 139 0.54 -4.93 14.46
C ALA A 139 -0.03 -4.42 15.80
N GLU A 140 -0.76 -5.25 16.54
CA GLU A 140 -1.38 -4.89 17.83
C GLU A 140 -0.36 -4.40 18.86
N ASP A 141 0.86 -4.94 18.82
CA ASP A 141 1.99 -4.55 19.68
C ASP A 141 2.95 -3.56 18.99
N GLY A 142 2.55 -3.02 17.83
CA GLY A 142 3.27 -1.98 17.11
C GLY A 142 3.03 -0.57 17.68
N PRO A 143 3.60 0.46 17.06
CA PRO A 143 3.42 1.85 17.49
C PRO A 143 1.95 2.32 17.46
N GLU A 144 1.59 3.22 18.38
CA GLU A 144 0.25 3.85 18.41
C GLU A 144 0.11 5.06 17.48
N GLN A 145 1.25 5.54 16.98
CA GLN A 145 1.31 6.69 16.07
C GLN A 145 2.28 6.40 14.92
N CYS A 146 1.93 6.90 13.73
CA CYS A 146 2.81 6.96 12.57
C CYS A 146 2.94 8.42 12.14
N SER A 147 4.18 8.90 11.99
CA SER A 147 4.43 10.29 11.59
C SER A 147 3.75 11.35 12.48
N GLY A 148 3.54 11.05 13.77
CA GLY A 148 2.88 11.91 14.72
C GLY A 148 1.35 11.92 14.66
N LEU A 149 0.77 11.07 13.82
CA LEU A 149 -0.68 10.89 13.71
C LEU A 149 -1.11 9.58 14.37
N PRO A 150 -2.29 9.55 15.02
CA PRO A 150 -2.83 8.33 15.59
C PRO A 150 -3.13 7.30 14.50
N VAL A 151 -2.91 6.04 14.81
CA VAL A 151 -3.23 4.92 13.91
C VAL A 151 -4.04 3.85 14.62
N ARG A 152 -4.78 3.09 13.85
CA ARG A 152 -5.42 1.86 14.32
C ARG A 152 -4.47 0.68 14.09
N ARG A 153 -4.23 -0.10 15.13
CA ARG A 153 -3.43 -1.32 15.09
C ARG A 153 -4.32 -2.53 14.90
N TYR A 154 -3.79 -3.58 14.30
CA TYR A 154 -4.58 -4.75 13.93
C TYR A 154 -3.85 -6.05 14.27
N SER A 155 -4.63 -7.10 14.60
CA SER A 155 -4.25 -8.48 14.39
C SER A 155 -4.60 -8.89 12.94
N ALA A 156 -4.14 -10.06 12.50
CA ALA A 156 -4.50 -10.57 11.18
C ALA A 156 -6.02 -10.77 11.05
N ASP A 157 -6.64 -11.28 12.09
CA ASP A 157 -8.08 -11.57 12.10
C ASP A 157 -8.88 -10.27 12.07
N THR A 158 -8.55 -9.29 12.93
CA THR A 158 -9.27 -8.01 12.96
C THR A 158 -9.04 -7.18 11.70
N LEU A 159 -7.88 -7.30 11.03
CA LEU A 159 -7.65 -6.65 9.73
C LEU A 159 -8.47 -7.33 8.63
N HIS A 160 -8.49 -8.66 8.58
CA HIS A 160 -9.30 -9.40 7.61
C HIS A 160 -10.79 -9.16 7.80
N ASP A 161 -11.28 -9.09 9.05
CA ASP A 161 -12.68 -8.80 9.37
C ASP A 161 -13.16 -7.47 8.77
N GLU A 162 -12.29 -6.44 8.68
CA GLU A 162 -12.65 -5.17 8.02
C GLU A 162 -12.98 -5.39 6.53
N PHE A 163 -12.28 -6.32 5.84
CA PHE A 163 -12.51 -6.61 4.41
C PHE A 163 -13.75 -7.48 4.18
N GLY A 164 -14.15 -8.28 5.17
CA GLY A 164 -15.38 -9.07 5.16
C GLY A 164 -15.37 -10.24 4.16
N ALA A 165 -16.53 -10.91 4.04
CA ALA A 165 -16.67 -12.16 3.32
C ALA A 165 -16.42 -12.10 1.81
N GLN A 166 -16.34 -10.91 1.21
CA GLN A 166 -16.02 -10.77 -0.21
C GLN A 166 -14.54 -10.99 -0.52
N PHE A 167 -13.68 -11.07 0.51
CA PHE A 167 -12.25 -11.30 0.38
C PHE A 167 -11.84 -12.55 1.17
N GLU A 168 -11.29 -13.53 0.46
CA GLU A 168 -10.72 -14.73 1.07
C GLU A 168 -9.31 -14.41 1.59
N LEU A 169 -9.05 -14.66 2.87
CA LEU A 169 -7.69 -14.55 3.43
C LEU A 169 -6.83 -15.72 2.92
N LEU A 170 -5.82 -15.42 2.14
CA LEU A 170 -4.87 -16.41 1.61
C LEU A 170 -3.65 -16.58 2.52
N GLY A 171 -3.30 -15.54 3.27
CA GLY A 171 -2.16 -15.59 4.17
C GLY A 171 -1.94 -14.30 4.93
N LYS A 172 -1.01 -14.38 5.86
CA LYS A 172 -0.53 -13.26 6.68
C LYS A 172 1.00 -13.28 6.75
N ALA A 173 1.59 -12.11 6.94
CA ALA A 173 3.03 -11.97 7.18
C ALA A 173 3.28 -10.90 8.23
N GLU A 174 4.36 -11.04 8.97
CA GLU A 174 4.84 -10.05 9.93
C GLU A 174 6.17 -9.47 9.46
N GLU A 175 6.40 -8.20 9.71
CA GLU A 175 7.62 -7.50 9.38
C GLU A 175 8.09 -6.68 10.59
N ASN A 176 9.33 -6.88 11.00
CA ASN A 176 10.02 -5.98 11.92
C ASN A 176 10.78 -4.94 11.09
N HIS A 177 10.13 -3.83 10.78
CA HIS A 177 10.74 -2.73 10.04
C HIS A 177 11.71 -1.95 10.93
N HIS A 178 12.99 -1.95 10.56
CA HIS A 178 14.03 -1.15 11.21
C HIS A 178 14.05 0.25 10.58
N THR A 179 13.64 1.25 11.36
CA THR A 179 13.66 2.63 10.89
C THR A 179 15.08 3.16 10.75
N PRO A 180 15.33 4.18 9.91
CA PRO A 180 16.62 4.85 9.83
C PRO A 180 17.11 5.43 11.18
N PHE A 181 16.21 5.55 12.17
CA PHE A 181 16.51 6.07 13.52
C PHE A 181 16.82 4.99 14.56
N GLY A 182 16.94 3.72 14.12
CA GLY A 182 17.28 2.59 14.99
C GLY A 182 16.11 2.06 15.83
N THR A 183 14.87 2.49 15.57
CA THR A 183 13.68 1.92 16.20
C THR A 183 13.08 0.82 15.35
N VAL A 184 12.33 -0.09 15.97
CA VAL A 184 11.62 -1.16 15.28
C VAL A 184 10.12 -0.84 15.24
N GLN A 185 9.53 -0.94 14.05
CA GLN A 185 8.09 -0.85 13.84
C GLN A 185 7.59 -2.20 13.37
N LYS A 186 6.69 -2.80 14.15
CA LYS A 186 6.08 -4.08 13.78
C LYS A 186 4.91 -3.86 12.85
N PHE A 187 5.00 -4.43 11.66
CA PHE A 187 3.93 -4.49 10.68
C PHE A 187 3.33 -5.88 10.61
N LEU A 188 2.07 -5.90 10.29
CA LEU A 188 1.30 -7.07 9.93
C LEU A 188 0.70 -6.85 8.54
N TYR A 189 0.80 -7.86 7.70
CA TYR A 189 0.17 -7.89 6.38
C TYR A 189 -0.92 -8.93 6.34
N CYS A 190 -2.05 -8.57 5.73
CA CYS A 190 -3.02 -9.52 5.20
C CYS A 190 -2.92 -9.57 3.68
N TYR A 191 -2.92 -10.77 3.15
CA TYR A 191 -2.93 -11.08 1.74
C TYR A 191 -4.23 -11.81 1.41
N CYS A 192 -5.07 -11.19 0.61
CA CYS A 192 -6.42 -11.65 0.31
C CYS A 192 -6.66 -11.77 -1.19
N ARG A 193 -7.62 -12.61 -1.57
CA ARG A 193 -8.18 -12.68 -2.92
C ARG A 193 -9.64 -12.25 -2.91
N LYS A 194 -10.01 -11.37 -3.84
CA LYS A 194 -11.41 -11.01 -4.03
C LYS A 194 -12.18 -12.18 -4.63
N LEU A 195 -13.28 -12.55 -3.98
CA LEU A 195 -14.25 -13.51 -4.50
C LEU A 195 -15.09 -12.88 -5.63
N GLY A 196 -15.74 -13.73 -6.41
CA GLY A 196 -16.58 -13.29 -7.52
C GLY A 196 -17.90 -12.69 -7.08
#